data_d89709f09dbefa6e2eb4eb2fd850a748
#
_entry.id   d89709f09dbefa6e2eb4eb2fd850a748
#
_cell.length_a   1.000
_cell.length_b   1.000
_cell.length_c   1.000
_cell.angle_alpha   90.00
_cell.angle_beta   90.00
_cell.angle_gamma   90.00
#
_symmetry.space_group_name_H-M   'P 1'
#
loop_
_entity.id
_entity.type
_entity.pdbx_description
1 polymer ?
#
loop_
_entity_poly.entity_id
_entity_poly.type
_entity_poly.pdbx_seq_one_letter_code
_entity_poly.pdbx_strand_id
1 'polypeptide(L)'
;NTTIIAEQSYTQTASTVKAIEGDVNILAQKAEIKAADDKYETNTKQTFQQKGVTISLSSPVISAIQGVAKSAEMIGKSKHARVNAMTAANSVYNVVQAGQALGELAGAASGAGQAAGGSTGVKISITYGQQQSESRTHTVGNTAAKSQVNAGGKVNIIATGAGKASNIDVVGSDIWGKQGTTLIADNQVNIKAAEQTHQERSTN
;
A
#
# COMPACT_ATOMS: atom_id res chain seq x y z
N ASN A 1 -32.38 -29.58 5.43
CA ASN A 1 -31.34 -30.11 6.32
C ASN A 1 -30.27 -30.83 5.50
N THR A 2 -29.03 -30.71 5.90
CA THR A 2 -27.89 -31.45 5.35
C THR A 2 -27.30 -32.28 6.47
N THR A 3 -27.19 -33.60 6.26
CA THR A 3 -26.60 -34.49 7.26
C THR A 3 -25.43 -35.24 6.63
N ILE A 4 -24.28 -35.19 7.28
CA ILE A 4 -23.05 -35.88 6.90
C ILE A 4 -22.68 -36.82 8.04
N ILE A 5 -22.54 -38.10 7.72
CA ILE A 5 -22.15 -39.12 8.70
C ILE A 5 -20.89 -39.80 8.17
N ALA A 6 -19.82 -39.77 8.96
CA ALA A 6 -18.58 -40.47 8.68
C ALA A 6 -18.26 -41.43 9.83
N GLU A 7 -17.92 -42.68 9.52
CA GLU A 7 -17.64 -43.69 10.54
C GLU A 7 -16.38 -43.35 11.36
N GLN A 8 -15.37 -42.78 10.75
CA GLN A 8 -14.11 -42.47 11.43
C GLN A 8 -13.85 -40.97 11.49
N SER A 9 -13.63 -40.33 10.35
CA SER A 9 -13.26 -38.92 10.31
C SER A 9 -13.96 -38.14 9.23
N TYR A 10 -14.32 -36.91 9.55
CA TYR A 10 -14.78 -35.90 8.63
C TYR A 10 -13.69 -34.82 8.51
N THR A 11 -13.21 -34.56 7.28
CA THR A 11 -12.24 -33.49 7.01
C THR A 11 -12.79 -32.57 5.93
N GLN A 12 -12.81 -31.29 6.23
CA GLN A 12 -13.20 -30.23 5.32
C GLN A 12 -12.05 -29.23 5.18
N THR A 13 -11.59 -29.00 3.94
CA THR A 13 -10.48 -28.08 3.67
C THR A 13 -10.90 -27.09 2.57
N ALA A 14 -10.78 -25.79 2.84
CA ALA A 14 -11.07 -24.70 1.90
C ALA A 14 -12.37 -24.89 1.11
N SER A 15 -13.41 -25.35 1.77
CA SER A 15 -14.67 -25.70 1.11
C SER A 15 -15.89 -25.21 1.90
N THR A 16 -17.05 -25.22 1.27
CA THR A 16 -18.29 -24.72 1.88
C THR A 16 -19.34 -25.82 1.97
N VAL A 17 -19.84 -26.04 3.16
CA VAL A 17 -21.06 -26.81 3.41
C VAL A 17 -22.16 -25.83 3.78
N LYS A 18 -23.28 -25.85 3.03
CA LYS A 18 -24.39 -24.91 3.23
C LYS A 18 -25.72 -25.57 3.16
N ALA A 19 -26.57 -25.28 4.14
CA ALA A 19 -28.00 -25.52 4.08
C ALA A 19 -28.72 -24.16 4.07
N ILE A 20 -29.40 -23.82 2.98
CA ILE A 20 -30.10 -22.52 2.84
C ILE A 20 -31.21 -22.39 3.86
N GLU A 21 -32.02 -23.48 4.01
CA GLU A 21 -33.07 -23.64 4.99
C GLU A 21 -32.82 -24.92 5.76
N GLY A 22 -32.96 -24.87 7.09
CA GLY A 22 -32.77 -26.00 7.97
C GLY A 22 -31.33 -26.19 8.47
N ASP A 23 -31.04 -27.34 9.02
CA ASP A 23 -29.85 -27.60 9.81
C ASP A 23 -28.74 -28.24 9.00
N VAL A 24 -27.51 -28.07 9.46
CA VAL A 24 -26.34 -28.86 9.06
C VAL A 24 -25.93 -29.73 10.24
N ASN A 25 -25.92 -31.04 10.04
CA ASN A 25 -25.52 -32.02 11.04
C ASN A 25 -24.31 -32.79 10.52
N ILE A 26 -23.20 -32.76 11.26
CA ILE A 26 -21.97 -33.49 10.96
C ILE A 26 -21.69 -34.42 12.13
N LEU A 27 -21.68 -35.74 11.87
CA LEU A 27 -21.40 -36.75 12.86
C LEU A 27 -20.21 -37.60 12.41
N ALA A 28 -19.19 -37.68 13.27
CA ALA A 28 -17.99 -38.47 13.01
C ALA A 28 -17.33 -38.89 14.34
N GLN A 29 -16.32 -39.76 14.29
CA GLN A 29 -15.47 -39.97 15.46
C GLN A 29 -14.48 -38.82 15.66
N LYS A 30 -14.02 -38.17 14.55
CA LYS A 30 -13.18 -36.96 14.54
C LYS A 30 -13.70 -36.01 13.47
N ALA A 31 -13.77 -34.73 13.78
CA ALA A 31 -14.09 -33.67 12.79
C ALA A 31 -12.95 -32.64 12.69
N GLU A 32 -12.51 -32.37 11.47
CA GLU A 32 -11.46 -31.40 11.18
C GLU A 32 -11.95 -30.45 10.08
N ILE A 33 -12.09 -29.18 10.41
CA ILE A 33 -12.54 -28.13 9.50
C ILE A 33 -11.44 -27.09 9.45
N LYS A 34 -10.73 -26.98 8.32
CA LYS A 34 -9.55 -26.16 8.21
C LYS A 34 -9.51 -25.30 6.95
N ALA A 35 -8.82 -24.20 7.05
CA ALA A 35 -8.41 -23.42 5.90
C ALA A 35 -7.31 -24.16 5.12
N ALA A 36 -7.21 -23.88 3.82
CA ALA A 36 -6.03 -24.22 3.04
C ALA A 36 -5.09 -23.01 2.95
N ASP A 37 -3.81 -23.27 2.91
CA ASP A 37 -2.81 -22.24 2.63
C ASP A 37 -2.73 -22.00 1.12
N ASP A 38 -3.03 -20.80 0.69
CA ASP A 38 -2.81 -20.34 -0.67
C ASP A 38 -1.51 -19.51 -0.70
N LYS A 39 -0.46 -20.12 -1.20
CA LYS A 39 0.88 -19.50 -1.29
C LYS A 39 1.01 -18.72 -2.57
N TYR A 40 1.50 -17.50 -2.46
CA TYR A 40 1.78 -16.64 -3.59
C TYR A 40 3.23 -16.13 -3.57
N GLU A 41 3.78 -16.01 -4.78
CA GLU A 41 5.06 -15.39 -5.03
C GLU A 41 4.93 -14.46 -6.22
N THR A 42 5.33 -13.21 -6.04
CA THR A 42 5.27 -12.21 -7.10
C THR A 42 6.64 -11.55 -7.25
N ASN A 43 7.18 -11.58 -8.46
CA ASN A 43 8.41 -10.90 -8.81
C ASN A 43 8.08 -9.77 -9.79
N THR A 44 8.22 -8.54 -9.34
CA THR A 44 8.00 -7.35 -10.17
C THR A 44 9.34 -6.68 -10.46
N LYS A 45 9.65 -6.54 -11.74
CA LYS A 45 10.80 -5.78 -12.22
C LYS A 45 10.32 -4.55 -12.96
N GLN A 46 10.71 -3.38 -12.47
CA GLN A 46 10.41 -2.11 -13.08
C GLN A 46 11.70 -1.48 -13.58
N THR A 47 11.82 -1.25 -14.88
CA THR A 47 12.99 -0.63 -15.49
C THR A 47 12.57 0.70 -16.09
N PHE A 48 13.17 1.77 -15.62
CA PHE A 48 13.02 3.10 -16.19
C PHE A 48 14.30 3.47 -16.94
N GLN A 49 14.16 3.84 -18.20
CA GLN A 49 15.25 4.35 -19.02
C GLN A 49 14.83 5.69 -19.63
N GLN A 50 15.60 6.71 -19.36
CA GLN A 50 15.46 8.00 -19.99
C GLN A 50 16.76 8.36 -20.71
N LYS A 51 16.64 8.61 -22.00
CA LYS A 51 17.74 9.15 -22.83
C LYS A 51 17.24 10.44 -23.43
N GLY A 52 18.01 11.52 -23.26
CA GLY A 52 17.58 12.80 -23.82
C GLY A 52 18.58 13.90 -23.65
N VAL A 53 18.31 14.95 -24.40
CA VAL A 53 18.99 16.23 -24.29
C VAL A 53 18.14 17.10 -23.38
N THR A 54 18.71 17.52 -22.26
CA THR A 54 18.08 18.54 -21.41
C THR A 54 18.71 19.91 -21.72
N ILE A 55 17.87 20.81 -22.16
CA ILE A 55 18.27 22.20 -22.36
C ILE A 55 17.80 22.98 -21.14
N SER A 56 18.73 23.44 -20.33
CA SER A 56 18.45 24.27 -19.18
C SER A 56 18.83 25.71 -19.48
N LEU A 57 17.83 26.57 -19.39
CA LEU A 57 18.03 28.01 -19.49
C LEU A 57 18.05 28.58 -18.05
N SER A 58 19.19 29.08 -17.60
CA SER A 58 19.29 29.75 -16.32
C SER A 58 19.65 31.20 -16.51
N SER A 59 18.84 32.07 -15.92
CA SER A 59 19.12 33.51 -15.85
C SER A 59 18.82 33.98 -14.43
N PRO A 60 19.70 34.76 -13.81
CA PRO A 60 19.45 35.38 -12.52
C PRO A 60 18.12 36.18 -12.52
N VAL A 61 17.80 36.81 -13.63
CA VAL A 61 16.58 37.60 -13.82
C VAL A 61 15.33 36.71 -13.75
N ILE A 62 15.34 35.58 -14.45
CA ILE A 62 14.21 34.64 -14.43
C ILE A 62 14.00 34.08 -13.02
N SER A 63 15.08 33.69 -12.34
CA SER A 63 15.03 33.16 -10.97
C SER A 63 14.51 34.22 -9.99
N ALA A 64 14.91 35.46 -10.13
CA ALA A 64 14.46 36.56 -9.30
C ALA A 64 12.95 36.84 -9.51
N ILE A 65 12.48 36.91 -10.75
CA ILE A 65 11.05 37.08 -11.07
C ILE A 65 10.21 35.96 -10.52
N GLN A 66 10.64 34.70 -10.66
CA GLN A 66 9.93 33.54 -10.10
C GLN A 66 9.90 33.57 -8.56
N GLY A 67 11.01 34.05 -7.93
CA GLY A 67 11.07 34.25 -6.48
C GLY A 67 10.03 35.27 -5.99
N VAL A 68 9.89 36.38 -6.67
CA VAL A 68 8.88 37.42 -6.38
C VAL A 68 7.48 36.85 -6.52
N ALA A 69 7.17 36.16 -7.63
CA ALA A 69 5.85 35.57 -7.89
C ALA A 69 5.46 34.56 -6.82
N LYS A 70 6.37 33.63 -6.47
CA LYS A 70 6.12 32.63 -5.41
C LYS A 70 5.94 33.27 -4.03
N SER A 71 6.74 34.28 -3.70
CA SER A 71 6.65 34.99 -2.43
C SER A 71 5.34 35.74 -2.30
N ALA A 72 4.90 36.42 -3.37
CA ALA A 72 3.61 37.13 -3.41
C ALA A 72 2.43 36.18 -3.25
N GLU A 73 2.49 35.01 -3.87
CA GLU A 73 1.45 34.00 -3.76
C GLU A 73 1.32 33.39 -2.33
N MET A 74 2.39 33.39 -1.56
CA MET A 74 2.40 32.87 -0.20
C MET A 74 1.95 33.86 0.88
N ILE A 75 1.89 35.18 0.55
CA ILE A 75 1.45 36.20 1.49
C ILE A 75 -0.03 35.98 1.83
N GLY A 76 -0.35 35.91 3.12
CA GLY A 76 -1.70 35.74 3.63
C GLY A 76 -2.23 34.30 3.64
N LYS A 77 -1.50 33.32 3.09
CA LYS A 77 -1.94 31.90 3.14
C LYS A 77 -1.72 31.24 4.51
N SER A 78 -0.86 31.80 5.36
CA SER A 78 -0.63 31.24 6.70
C SER A 78 -1.60 31.83 7.74
N LYS A 79 -2.06 30.99 8.66
CA LYS A 79 -2.86 31.42 9.83
C LYS A 79 -2.00 32.13 10.90
N HIS A 80 -0.69 32.12 10.76
CA HIS A 80 0.24 32.71 11.72
C HIS A 80 0.77 34.06 11.21
N ALA A 81 0.46 35.13 11.94
CA ALA A 81 0.88 36.51 11.60
C ALA A 81 2.40 36.63 11.42
N ARG A 82 3.20 35.90 12.22
CA ARG A 82 4.67 35.90 12.15
C ARG A 82 5.20 35.32 10.83
N VAL A 83 4.56 34.26 10.35
CA VAL A 83 4.92 33.63 9.06
C VAL A 83 4.58 34.58 7.91
N ASN A 84 3.43 35.23 7.95
CA ASN A 84 3.04 36.20 6.94
C ASN A 84 3.98 37.41 6.93
N ALA A 85 4.41 37.89 8.09
CA ALA A 85 5.38 38.98 8.18
C ALA A 85 6.76 38.60 7.59
N MET A 86 7.23 37.37 7.88
CA MET A 86 8.48 36.86 7.28
C MET A 86 8.36 36.67 5.76
N THR A 87 7.23 36.20 5.28
CA THR A 87 6.96 36.04 3.85
C THR A 87 6.92 37.39 3.14
N ALA A 88 6.30 38.40 3.76
CA ALA A 88 6.30 39.76 3.24
C ALA A 88 7.72 40.37 3.18
N ALA A 89 8.51 40.20 4.24
CA ALA A 89 9.92 40.66 4.26
C ALA A 89 10.76 39.96 3.17
N ASN A 90 10.59 38.66 2.99
CA ASN A 90 11.26 37.91 1.94
C ASN A 90 10.82 38.34 0.53
N SER A 91 9.55 38.70 0.36
CA SER A 91 9.05 39.27 -0.91
C SER A 91 9.72 40.59 -1.26
N VAL A 92 9.89 41.49 -0.28
CA VAL A 92 10.60 42.75 -0.45
C VAL A 92 12.07 42.50 -0.87
N TYR A 93 12.73 41.56 -0.17
CA TYR A 93 14.09 41.17 -0.52
C TYR A 93 14.20 40.65 -1.97
N ASN A 94 13.28 39.78 -2.38
CA ASN A 94 13.24 39.23 -3.73
C ASN A 94 12.96 40.32 -4.80
N VAL A 95 12.13 41.33 -4.48
CA VAL A 95 11.88 42.46 -5.37
C VAL A 95 13.15 43.32 -5.56
N VAL A 96 13.88 43.55 -4.47
CA VAL A 96 15.15 44.29 -4.54
C VAL A 96 16.17 43.52 -5.39
N GLN A 97 16.30 42.23 -5.19
CA GLN A 97 17.17 41.38 -6.00
C GLN A 97 16.77 41.37 -7.49
N ALA A 98 15.48 41.28 -7.76
CA ALA A 98 14.97 41.34 -9.12
C ALA A 98 15.24 42.68 -9.78
N GLY A 99 15.08 43.76 -9.02
CA GLY A 99 15.40 45.14 -9.49
C GLY A 99 16.88 45.29 -9.80
N GLN A 100 17.78 44.80 -8.98
CA GLN A 100 19.21 44.80 -9.23
C GLN A 100 19.58 43.98 -10.47
N ALA A 101 19.04 42.77 -10.62
CA ALA A 101 19.29 41.92 -11.77
C ALA A 101 18.76 42.53 -13.09
N LEU A 102 17.63 43.25 -13.05
CA LEU A 102 17.11 43.99 -14.19
C LEU A 102 17.96 45.25 -14.51
N GLY A 103 18.45 45.94 -13.49
CA GLY A 103 19.34 47.06 -13.64
C GLY A 103 20.68 46.68 -14.28
N GLU A 104 21.26 45.57 -13.88
CA GLU A 104 22.48 45.01 -14.47
C GLU A 104 22.26 44.58 -15.93
N LEU A 105 21.09 43.97 -16.24
CA LEU A 105 20.72 43.60 -17.61
C LEU A 105 20.56 44.83 -18.51
N ALA A 106 19.90 45.89 -17.99
CA ALA A 106 19.75 47.14 -18.71
C ALA A 106 21.08 47.83 -18.95
N GLY A 107 21.98 47.80 -17.97
CA GLY A 107 23.35 48.30 -18.11
C GLY A 107 24.16 47.52 -19.14
N ALA A 108 24.02 46.22 -19.21
CA ALA A 108 24.67 45.36 -20.20
C ALA A 108 24.12 45.59 -21.62
N ALA A 109 22.84 45.89 -21.75
CA ALA A 109 22.19 46.15 -23.05
C ALA A 109 22.53 47.54 -23.59
N SER A 110 22.85 48.53 -22.74
CA SER A 110 23.21 49.88 -23.12
C SER A 110 24.72 50.07 -23.38
N GLY A 111 25.54 49.14 -22.94
CA GLY A 111 27.02 49.15 -23.14
C GLY A 111 27.40 48.21 -24.28
N ALA A 112 27.33 48.72 -25.51
CA ALA A 112 27.91 48.01 -26.64
C ALA A 112 29.40 47.74 -26.47
N GLY A 113 29.77 46.50 -26.20
CA GLY A 113 31.08 45.97 -26.39
C GLY A 113 32.01 46.04 -25.16
N GLN A 114 31.93 45.04 -24.36
CA GLN A 114 33.11 44.29 -23.87
C GLN A 114 32.65 43.06 -23.08
N ALA A 115 33.06 41.90 -23.55
CA ALA A 115 32.97 40.66 -22.85
C ALA A 115 33.82 40.72 -21.57
N ALA A 116 33.26 41.17 -20.49
CA ALA A 116 33.81 40.96 -19.17
C ALA A 116 32.90 39.97 -18.47
N GLY A 117 33.44 38.88 -17.95
CA GLY A 117 32.76 37.79 -17.29
C GLY A 117 31.90 38.18 -16.08
N GLY A 118 30.92 39.01 -16.30
CA GLY A 118 29.88 39.38 -15.33
C GLY A 118 28.72 38.38 -15.38
N SER A 119 28.25 38.02 -14.23
CA SER A 119 27.26 36.98 -13.94
C SER A 119 25.82 37.26 -14.43
N THR A 120 25.62 38.16 -15.36
CA THR A 120 24.33 38.61 -15.92
C THR A 120 23.88 37.83 -17.16
N GLY A 121 24.71 36.96 -17.66
CA GLY A 121 24.44 36.23 -18.88
C GLY A 121 23.41 35.10 -18.71
N VAL A 122 22.52 35.01 -19.67
CA VAL A 122 21.68 33.82 -19.84
C VAL A 122 22.60 32.65 -20.10
N LYS A 123 22.67 31.69 -19.19
CA LYS A 123 23.41 30.44 -19.38
C LYS A 123 22.50 29.39 -20.00
N ILE A 124 22.88 28.95 -21.17
CA ILE A 124 22.24 27.81 -21.82
C ILE A 124 23.14 26.61 -21.54
N SER A 125 22.64 25.67 -20.76
CA SER A 125 23.31 24.39 -20.52
C SER A 125 22.60 23.31 -21.32
N ILE A 126 23.33 22.66 -22.21
CA ILE A 126 22.86 21.49 -22.94
C ILE A 126 23.50 20.29 -22.29
N THR A 127 22.70 19.48 -21.64
CA THR A 127 23.15 18.25 -20.99
C THR A 127 22.58 17.07 -21.75
N TYR A 128 23.43 16.22 -22.29
CA TYR A 128 23.05 14.92 -22.78
C TYR A 128 23.20 13.92 -21.65
N GLY A 129 22.09 13.31 -21.23
CA GLY A 129 22.10 12.37 -20.13
C GLY A 129 21.39 11.08 -20.51
N GLN A 130 21.88 10.00 -19.95
CA GLN A 130 21.18 8.72 -19.90
C GLN A 130 20.97 8.40 -18.43
N GLN A 131 19.70 8.24 -18.05
CA GLN A 131 19.33 7.77 -16.73
C GLN A 131 18.69 6.41 -16.86
N GLN A 132 19.18 5.46 -16.10
CA GLN A 132 18.59 4.13 -15.99
C GLN A 132 18.35 3.85 -14.50
N SER A 133 17.13 3.47 -14.17
CA SER A 133 16.77 3.00 -12.84
C SER A 133 16.09 1.64 -12.99
N GLU A 134 16.45 0.71 -12.14
CA GLU A 134 15.85 -0.61 -12.07
C GLU A 134 15.39 -0.86 -10.65
N SER A 135 14.09 -1.07 -10.47
CA SER A 135 13.51 -1.48 -9.19
C SER A 135 13.02 -2.91 -9.30
N ARG A 136 13.35 -3.72 -8.31
CA ARG A 136 12.90 -5.09 -8.19
C ARG A 136 12.19 -5.27 -6.88
N THR A 137 10.96 -5.77 -6.94
CA THR A 137 10.17 -6.11 -5.76
C THR A 137 9.87 -7.61 -5.80
N HIS A 138 10.25 -8.29 -4.75
CA HIS A 138 9.96 -9.70 -4.52
C HIS A 138 9.00 -9.81 -3.33
N THR A 139 7.83 -10.36 -3.58
CA THR A 139 6.78 -10.52 -2.57
C THR A 139 6.46 -12.01 -2.44
N VAL A 140 6.54 -12.53 -1.22
CA VAL A 140 6.17 -13.90 -0.88
C VAL A 140 5.20 -13.86 0.29
N GLY A 141 4.19 -14.70 0.23
CA GLY A 141 3.27 -14.82 1.34
C GLY A 141 2.35 -16.02 1.22
N ASN A 142 1.54 -16.22 2.24
CA ASN A 142 0.41 -17.13 2.19
C ASN A 142 -0.85 -16.42 2.67
N THR A 143 -1.97 -16.78 2.06
CA THR A 143 -3.30 -16.41 2.52
C THR A 143 -4.07 -17.66 2.89
N ALA A 144 -4.94 -17.58 3.89
CA ALA A 144 -5.76 -18.70 4.30
C ALA A 144 -7.10 -18.67 3.56
N ALA A 145 -7.33 -19.67 2.70
CA ALA A 145 -8.63 -19.92 2.09
C ALA A 145 -9.50 -20.67 3.11
N LYS A 146 -10.44 -19.98 3.75
CA LYS A 146 -11.24 -20.52 4.84
C LYS A 146 -12.27 -21.56 4.38
N SER A 147 -12.54 -22.55 5.23
CA SER A 147 -13.75 -23.37 5.11
C SER A 147 -14.95 -22.70 5.74
N GLN A 148 -16.13 -23.02 5.27
CA GLN A 148 -17.38 -22.50 5.81
C GLN A 148 -18.41 -23.60 6.03
N VAL A 149 -19.07 -23.56 7.19
CA VAL A 149 -20.23 -24.38 7.48
C VAL A 149 -21.38 -23.44 7.87
N ASN A 150 -22.36 -23.31 7.01
CA ASN A 150 -23.45 -22.34 7.17
C ASN A 150 -24.82 -23.03 7.13
N ALA A 151 -25.68 -22.73 8.11
CA ALA A 151 -27.03 -23.23 8.17
C ALA A 151 -28.06 -22.11 8.36
N GLY A 152 -29.16 -22.17 7.64
CA GLY A 152 -30.36 -21.36 7.91
C GLY A 152 -31.06 -21.73 9.21
N GLY A 153 -30.82 -22.92 9.72
CA GLY A 153 -31.20 -23.44 11.02
C GLY A 153 -30.00 -23.50 11.98
N LYS A 154 -29.77 -24.67 12.56
CA LYS A 154 -28.64 -24.93 13.48
C LYS A 154 -27.49 -25.63 12.77
N VAL A 155 -26.28 -25.40 13.26
CA VAL A 155 -25.12 -26.24 12.92
C VAL A 155 -24.80 -27.12 14.11
N ASN A 156 -24.81 -28.45 13.92
CA ASN A 156 -24.44 -29.41 14.93
C ASN A 156 -23.27 -30.25 14.42
N ILE A 157 -22.14 -30.20 15.12
CA ILE A 157 -20.96 -31.02 14.82
C ILE A 157 -20.69 -31.90 16.04
N ILE A 158 -20.72 -33.19 15.85
CA ILE A 158 -20.59 -34.18 16.92
C ILE A 158 -19.44 -35.11 16.58
N ALA A 159 -18.46 -35.19 17.46
CA ALA A 159 -17.30 -36.06 17.37
C ALA A 159 -17.25 -37.00 18.58
N THR A 160 -17.76 -38.24 18.42
CA THR A 160 -17.93 -39.19 19.52
C THR A 160 -17.56 -40.61 19.10
N GLY A 161 -17.31 -41.47 20.09
CA GLY A 161 -17.11 -42.89 19.89
C GLY A 161 -15.66 -43.37 19.74
N ALA A 162 -14.67 -42.47 19.74
CA ALA A 162 -13.26 -42.84 19.75
C ALA A 162 -12.52 -42.37 21.03
N GLY A 163 -13.26 -41.99 22.08
CA GLY A 163 -12.69 -41.52 23.35
C GLY A 163 -11.72 -40.35 23.17
N LYS A 164 -10.47 -40.53 23.57
CA LYS A 164 -9.46 -39.47 23.47
C LYS A 164 -9.12 -39.03 22.02
N ALA A 165 -9.51 -39.77 21.00
CA ALA A 165 -9.37 -39.41 19.61
C ALA A 165 -10.57 -38.63 19.05
N SER A 166 -11.66 -38.54 19.80
CA SER A 166 -12.87 -37.80 19.40
C SER A 166 -12.67 -36.30 19.65
N ASN A 167 -12.10 -35.60 18.65
CA ASN A 167 -11.82 -34.17 18.69
C ASN A 167 -12.56 -33.45 17.57
N ILE A 168 -12.90 -32.18 17.83
CA ILE A 168 -13.30 -31.23 16.82
C ILE A 168 -12.20 -30.18 16.71
N ASP A 169 -11.55 -30.11 15.56
CA ASP A 169 -10.52 -29.13 15.25
C ASP A 169 -11.02 -28.16 14.18
N VAL A 170 -11.15 -26.88 14.52
CA VAL A 170 -11.54 -25.79 13.62
C VAL A 170 -10.38 -24.83 13.49
N VAL A 171 -9.82 -24.70 12.29
CA VAL A 171 -8.67 -23.84 12.02
C VAL A 171 -8.97 -22.86 10.89
N GLY A 172 -8.95 -21.57 11.18
CA GLY A 172 -9.14 -20.51 10.20
C GLY A 172 -10.43 -20.62 9.38
N SER A 173 -11.50 -21.11 10.00
CA SER A 173 -12.74 -21.44 9.31
C SER A 173 -13.94 -20.87 10.03
N ASP A 174 -15.03 -20.63 9.29
CA ASP A 174 -16.26 -20.06 9.83
C ASP A 174 -17.33 -21.16 9.99
N ILE A 175 -17.93 -21.23 11.16
CA ILE A 175 -19.08 -22.11 11.44
C ILE A 175 -20.21 -21.24 11.97
N TRP A 176 -21.33 -21.19 11.21
CA TRP A 176 -22.44 -20.33 11.56
C TRP A 176 -23.79 -20.97 11.31
N GLY A 177 -24.62 -21.02 12.34
CA GLY A 177 -26.01 -21.40 12.26
C GLY A 177 -26.90 -20.24 12.70
N LYS A 178 -27.91 -19.89 11.90
CA LYS A 178 -28.84 -18.78 12.23
C LYS A 178 -29.55 -18.99 13.56
N GLN A 179 -29.79 -20.24 13.92
CA GLN A 179 -30.46 -20.62 15.18
C GLN A 179 -29.47 -21.15 16.24
N GLY A 180 -28.16 -21.04 15.97
CA GLY A 180 -27.09 -21.43 16.86
C GLY A 180 -26.15 -22.49 16.28
N THR A 181 -25.01 -22.65 16.94
CA THR A 181 -23.98 -23.64 16.59
C THR A 181 -23.65 -24.47 17.82
N THR A 182 -23.67 -25.78 17.67
CA THR A 182 -23.35 -26.72 18.73
C THR A 182 -22.18 -27.60 18.30
N LEU A 183 -21.13 -27.64 19.09
CA LEU A 183 -19.95 -28.47 18.90
C LEU A 183 -19.84 -29.41 20.11
N ILE A 184 -19.87 -30.71 19.90
CA ILE A 184 -19.78 -31.72 20.96
C ILE A 184 -18.66 -32.69 20.60
N ALA A 185 -17.69 -32.86 21.48
CA ALA A 185 -16.64 -33.86 21.35
C ALA A 185 -16.44 -34.60 22.65
N ASP A 186 -16.12 -35.91 22.59
CA ASP A 186 -15.82 -36.68 23.79
C ASP A 186 -14.53 -36.23 24.47
N ASN A 187 -13.57 -35.68 23.70
CA ASN A 187 -12.29 -35.26 24.25
C ASN A 187 -12.12 -33.74 24.20
N GLN A 188 -11.95 -33.14 23.01
CA GLN A 188 -11.60 -31.70 22.89
C GLN A 188 -12.29 -31.02 21.71
N VAL A 189 -12.62 -29.75 21.90
CA VAL A 189 -12.98 -28.83 20.82
C VAL A 189 -11.89 -27.74 20.76
N ASN A 190 -11.16 -27.69 19.67
CA ASN A 190 -10.08 -26.74 19.43
C ASN A 190 -10.51 -25.77 18.32
N ILE A 191 -10.46 -24.48 18.62
CA ILE A 191 -10.75 -23.41 17.63
C ILE A 191 -9.51 -22.52 17.55
N LYS A 192 -8.91 -22.43 16.37
CA LYS A 192 -7.68 -21.67 16.12
C LYS A 192 -7.81 -20.79 14.89
N ALA A 193 -7.10 -19.68 14.90
CA ALA A 193 -6.91 -18.86 13.69
C ALA A 193 -5.96 -19.56 12.72
N ALA A 194 -6.11 -19.29 11.41
CA ALA A 194 -5.09 -19.62 10.43
C ALA A 194 -3.99 -18.56 10.45
N GLU A 195 -2.75 -18.99 10.24
CA GLU A 195 -1.62 -18.10 10.11
C GLU A 195 -1.52 -17.57 8.68
N GLN A 196 -1.26 -16.28 8.54
CA GLN A 196 -0.98 -15.63 7.27
C GLN A 196 0.34 -14.91 7.37
N THR A 197 1.16 -15.03 6.33
CA THR A 197 2.47 -14.37 6.25
C THR A 197 2.56 -13.52 5.00
N HIS A 198 3.21 -12.37 5.13
CA HIS A 198 3.53 -11.49 4.03
C HIS A 198 4.94 -10.96 4.20
N GLN A 199 5.79 -11.16 3.20
CA GLN A 199 7.15 -10.64 3.14
C GLN A 199 7.35 -9.92 1.82
N GLU A 200 7.79 -8.68 1.89
CA GLU A 200 8.14 -7.87 0.73
C GLU A 200 9.59 -7.39 0.84
N ARG A 201 10.34 -7.57 -0.22
CA ARG A 201 11.70 -7.07 -0.36
C ARG A 201 11.81 -6.24 -1.63
N SER A 202 12.08 -4.95 -1.47
CA SER A 202 12.34 -4.03 -2.58
C SER A 202 13.81 -3.65 -2.65
N THR A 203 14.35 -3.58 -3.87
CA THR A 203 15.72 -3.14 -4.15
C THR A 203 15.68 -2.18 -5.33
N ASN A 204 16.31 -1.02 -5.16
CA ASN A 204 16.46 0.03 -6.17
C ASN A 204 17.92 0.14 -6.60
#